data_4aa2fb35851fd11417a05c81a88fc980
#
_entry.id   4aa2fb35851fd11417a05c81a88fc980
#
_cell.length_a   1.000
_cell.length_b   1.000
_cell.length_c   1.000
_cell.angle_alpha   90.00
_cell.angle_beta   90.00
_cell.angle_gamma   90.00
#
_symmetry.space_group_name_H-M   'P 1'
#
loop_
_entity.id
_entity.type
_entity.pdbx_description
1 polymer ?
#
loop_
_entity_poly.entity_id
_entity_poly.type
_entity_poly.pdbx_seq_one_letter_code
_entity_poly.pdbx_strand_id
1 'polypeptide(L)'
;MQPEEAIEYPMTVRQALKLYAKTGMLTDYEKTELLDFKKVYFLGLEAEKIKGKTSAKLHNSGYDDENGDYQVVLKDHLYYRFEVLDFLGKGSFGQALKCLDHKTNEIVAVKIIKNKERYQHQAGVELRILQHLQKQDPDDQNNII
;
A
#
# COMPACT_ATOMS: atom_id res chain seq x y z
N MET A 1 7.20 -14.66 26.24
CA MET A 1 6.55 -13.95 25.15
C MET A 1 5.18 -13.53 25.64
N GLN A 2 4.91 -12.25 25.68
CA GLN A 2 3.59 -11.79 26.11
C GLN A 2 2.55 -12.24 25.11
N PRO A 3 1.32 -12.56 25.54
CA PRO A 3 0.26 -12.86 24.61
C PRO A 3 0.15 -11.69 23.62
N GLU A 4 0.03 -12.03 22.35
CA GLU A 4 -0.13 -11.03 21.32
C GLU A 4 -1.31 -10.13 21.66
N GLU A 5 -1.03 -8.94 22.14
CA GLU A 5 -2.06 -7.94 22.23
C GLU A 5 -2.55 -7.69 20.81
N ALA A 6 -3.85 -7.78 20.58
CA ALA A 6 -4.44 -7.48 19.30
C ALA A 6 -3.99 -6.10 18.86
N ILE A 7 -3.43 -6.02 17.64
CA ILE A 7 -2.98 -4.75 17.08
C ILE A 7 -4.22 -3.88 16.86
N GLU A 8 -4.25 -2.74 17.54
CA GLU A 8 -5.35 -1.79 17.40
C GLU A 8 -4.98 -0.68 16.40
N TYR A 9 -5.75 -0.56 15.36
CA TYR A 9 -5.67 0.52 14.38
C TYR A 9 -6.92 1.42 14.49
N PRO A 10 -6.85 2.70 14.11
CA PRO A 10 -5.64 3.41 13.70
C PRO A 10 -4.72 3.70 14.88
N MET A 11 -3.43 3.83 14.59
CA MET A 11 -2.45 4.26 15.59
C MET A 11 -1.69 5.48 15.08
N THR A 12 -1.07 6.22 16.01
CA THR A 12 -0.19 7.32 15.62
C THR A 12 1.14 6.77 15.11
N VAL A 13 1.84 7.56 14.31
CA VAL A 13 3.20 7.21 13.85
C VAL A 13 4.13 6.95 15.03
N ARG A 14 4.00 7.75 16.08
CA ARG A 14 4.79 7.60 17.30
C ARG A 14 4.56 6.24 17.97
N GLN A 15 3.30 5.81 18.06
CA GLN A 15 2.95 4.48 18.58
C GLN A 15 3.53 3.36 17.73
N ALA A 16 3.40 3.47 16.40
CA ALA A 16 3.93 2.48 15.46
C ALA A 16 5.45 2.33 15.60
N LEU A 17 6.17 3.43 15.65
CA LEU A 17 7.62 3.42 15.82
C LEU A 17 8.04 2.88 17.20
N LYS A 18 7.33 3.26 18.25
CA LYS A 18 7.59 2.75 19.61
C LYS A 18 7.43 1.25 19.70
N LEU A 19 6.37 0.69 19.08
CA LEU A 19 6.06 -0.73 19.15
C LEU A 19 6.97 -1.57 18.24
N TYR A 20 7.31 -1.07 17.06
CA TYR A 20 7.88 -1.91 16.00
C TYR A 20 9.26 -1.50 15.47
N ALA A 21 9.78 -0.34 15.82
CA ALA A 21 11.06 0.15 15.26
C ALA A 21 12.27 -0.76 15.53
N LYS A 22 12.24 -1.52 16.65
CA LYS A 22 13.34 -2.41 17.05
C LYS A 22 13.05 -3.90 16.83
N THR A 23 11.89 -4.22 16.27
CA THR A 23 11.46 -5.63 16.13
C THR A 23 11.95 -6.31 14.87
N GLY A 24 12.42 -5.55 13.88
CA GLY A 24 12.71 -6.05 12.54
C GLY A 24 11.47 -6.19 11.64
N MET A 25 10.28 -5.91 12.17
CA MET A 25 9.02 -6.00 11.41
C MET A 25 8.81 -4.83 10.45
N LEU A 26 9.42 -3.68 10.74
CA LEU A 26 9.44 -2.53 9.85
C LEU A 26 10.78 -2.44 9.14
N THR A 27 10.77 -2.14 7.84
CA THR A 27 11.99 -1.87 7.10
C THR A 27 12.57 -0.52 7.52
N ASP A 28 13.88 -0.31 7.30
CA ASP A 28 14.50 0.97 7.58
C ASP A 28 13.88 2.09 6.75
N TYR A 29 13.49 1.79 5.52
CA TYR A 29 12.77 2.74 4.65
C TYR A 29 11.44 3.16 5.28
N GLU A 30 10.66 2.21 5.78
CA GLU A 30 9.37 2.48 6.42
C GLU A 30 9.52 3.35 7.68
N LYS A 31 10.56 3.13 8.48
CA LYS A 31 10.81 3.95 9.68
C LYS A 31 11.00 5.43 9.35
N THR A 32 11.59 5.72 8.20
CA THR A 32 11.76 7.09 7.72
C THR A 32 10.50 7.61 7.04
N GLU A 33 9.88 6.79 6.20
CA GLU A 33 8.66 7.15 5.46
C GLU A 33 7.50 7.47 6.40
N LEU A 34 7.35 6.71 7.48
CA LEU A 34 6.29 6.92 8.47
C LEU A 34 6.27 8.32 9.06
N LEU A 35 7.41 9.02 9.08
CA LEU A 35 7.49 10.38 9.60
C LEU A 35 6.63 11.39 8.82
N ASP A 36 6.28 11.07 7.57
CA ASP A 36 5.45 11.91 6.73
C ASP A 36 3.94 11.66 6.89
N PHE A 37 3.57 10.71 7.74
CA PHE A 37 2.17 10.34 8.00
C PHE A 37 1.73 10.78 9.39
N LYS A 38 0.42 11.00 9.53
CA LYS A 38 -0.17 11.36 10.84
C LYS A 38 -0.73 10.15 11.56
N LYS A 39 -1.40 9.27 10.81
CA LYS A 39 -2.03 8.06 11.33
C LYS A 39 -1.66 6.85 10.49
N VAL A 40 -1.60 5.71 11.14
CA VAL A 40 -1.32 4.42 10.53
C VAL A 40 -2.56 3.54 10.69
N TYR A 41 -3.10 3.09 9.58
CA TYR A 41 -4.26 2.20 9.55
C TYR A 41 -3.88 0.74 9.33
N PHE A 42 -2.71 0.49 8.75
CA PHE A 42 -2.19 -0.85 8.52
C PHE A 42 -0.68 -0.81 8.25
N LEU A 43 0.07 -1.78 8.77
CA LEU A 43 1.53 -1.84 8.64
C LEU A 43 2.02 -3.01 7.78
N GLY A 44 1.21 -4.03 7.57
CA GLY A 44 1.63 -5.22 6.81
C GLY A 44 2.75 -6.00 7.50
N LEU A 45 2.66 -6.21 8.80
CA LEU A 45 3.73 -6.81 9.60
C LEU A 45 4.03 -8.27 9.23
N GLU A 46 3.08 -8.98 8.61
CA GLU A 46 3.22 -10.37 8.19
C GLU A 46 3.73 -10.53 6.76
N ALA A 47 3.90 -9.42 6.02
CA ALA A 47 4.34 -9.46 4.64
C ALA A 47 5.85 -9.72 4.55
N GLU A 48 6.26 -10.40 3.48
CA GLU A 48 7.67 -10.52 3.10
C GLU A 48 8.09 -9.24 2.37
N LYS A 49 8.43 -8.22 3.12
CA LYS A 49 8.65 -6.87 2.62
C LYS A 49 9.91 -6.75 1.77
N ILE A 50 9.81 -5.94 0.69
CA ILE A 50 10.97 -5.46 -0.05
C ILE A 50 11.65 -4.39 0.79
N LYS A 51 12.97 -4.51 0.95
CA LYS A 51 13.77 -3.51 1.67
C LYS A 51 14.21 -2.42 0.70
N GLY A 52 13.47 -1.32 0.69
CA GLY A 52 13.80 -0.16 -0.11
C GLY A 52 15.04 0.57 0.39
N LYS A 53 15.75 1.21 -0.53
CA LYS A 53 16.89 2.10 -0.23
C LYS A 53 16.83 3.31 -1.13
N THR A 54 17.02 4.49 -0.58
CA THR A 54 17.18 5.69 -1.38
C THR A 54 18.49 5.60 -2.16
N SER A 55 18.39 5.39 -3.48
CA SER A 55 19.54 5.30 -4.36
C SER A 55 19.13 5.63 -5.80
N ALA A 56 19.94 6.45 -6.48
CA ALA A 56 19.74 6.77 -7.88
C ALA A 56 19.90 5.55 -8.81
N LYS A 57 20.54 4.48 -8.33
CA LYS A 57 20.74 3.23 -9.08
C LYS A 57 19.56 2.29 -9.02
N LEU A 58 18.63 2.50 -8.07
CA LEU A 58 17.46 1.65 -7.87
C LEU A 58 16.20 2.34 -8.42
N HIS A 59 15.34 1.57 -9.07
CA HIS A 59 14.05 2.06 -9.56
C HIS A 59 13.10 2.28 -8.38
N ASN A 60 12.67 3.54 -8.17
CA ASN A 60 11.80 3.94 -7.06
C ASN A 60 12.30 3.38 -5.72
N SER A 61 13.57 3.63 -5.40
CA SER A 61 14.21 3.13 -4.17
C SER A 61 14.15 1.60 -4.02
N GLY A 62 14.03 0.86 -5.12
CA GLY A 62 13.98 -0.61 -5.14
C GLY A 62 12.56 -1.18 -5.14
N TYR A 63 11.53 -0.34 -5.11
CA TYR A 63 10.13 -0.82 -5.10
C TYR A 63 9.55 -1.08 -6.49
N ASP A 64 10.14 -0.53 -7.54
CA ASP A 64 9.73 -0.76 -8.92
C ASP A 64 10.69 -1.72 -9.63
N ASP A 65 10.18 -2.42 -10.65
CA ASP A 65 11.00 -3.24 -11.52
C ASP A 65 11.59 -2.42 -12.69
N GLU A 66 12.30 -3.08 -13.59
CA GLU A 66 12.96 -2.44 -14.74
C GLU A 66 11.97 -1.74 -15.69
N ASN A 67 10.72 -2.20 -15.71
CA ASN A 67 9.67 -1.67 -16.56
C ASN A 67 8.89 -0.50 -15.93
N GLY A 68 9.21 -0.14 -14.70
CA GLY A 68 8.52 0.87 -13.93
C GLY A 68 7.27 0.36 -13.21
N ASP A 69 7.05 -0.95 -13.17
CA ASP A 69 5.95 -1.56 -12.43
C ASP A 69 6.33 -1.75 -10.96
N TYR A 70 5.41 -1.36 -10.07
CA TYR A 70 5.56 -1.60 -8.65
C TYR A 70 5.62 -3.10 -8.35
N GLN A 71 6.58 -3.52 -7.53
CA GLN A 71 6.71 -4.91 -7.12
C GLN A 71 5.71 -5.22 -6.01
N VAL A 72 4.65 -5.93 -6.36
CA VAL A 72 3.53 -6.23 -5.46
C VAL A 72 3.94 -7.28 -4.43
N VAL A 73 3.67 -7.01 -3.16
CA VAL A 73 3.85 -7.95 -2.06
C VAL A 73 2.51 -8.15 -1.38
N LEU A 74 1.97 -9.37 -1.40
CA LEU A 74 0.71 -9.69 -0.72
C LEU A 74 0.85 -9.49 0.79
N LYS A 75 -0.22 -9.05 1.42
CA LYS A 75 -0.31 -8.72 2.85
C LYS A 75 0.45 -7.46 3.27
N ASP A 76 1.21 -6.82 2.37
CA ASP A 76 1.85 -5.55 2.65
C ASP A 76 0.85 -4.39 2.56
N HIS A 77 1.26 -3.23 3.04
CA HIS A 77 0.45 -2.02 2.98
C HIS A 77 0.75 -1.18 1.74
N LEU A 78 -0.23 -0.36 1.35
CA LEU A 78 -0.06 0.80 0.49
C LEU A 78 -0.50 2.03 1.28
N TYR A 79 0.35 3.04 1.38
CA TYR A 79 0.10 4.27 2.14
C TYR A 79 -0.29 4.04 3.60
N TYR A 80 0.17 2.95 4.22
CA TYR A 80 -0.17 2.60 5.62
C TYR A 80 -1.67 2.56 5.87
N ARG A 81 -2.44 2.25 4.85
CA ARG A 81 -3.89 2.24 4.87
C ARG A 81 -4.50 1.01 4.20
N PHE A 82 -4.03 0.66 3.00
CA PHE A 82 -4.59 -0.45 2.22
C PHE A 82 -3.76 -1.71 2.44
N GLU A 83 -4.43 -2.82 2.69
CA GLU A 83 -3.81 -4.14 2.73
C GLU A 83 -3.97 -4.81 1.38
N VAL A 84 -2.88 -5.27 0.78
CA VAL A 84 -2.90 -5.98 -0.51
C VAL A 84 -3.37 -7.41 -0.29
N LEU A 85 -4.56 -7.73 -0.79
CA LEU A 85 -5.16 -9.06 -0.66
C LEU A 85 -4.90 -9.96 -1.85
N ASP A 86 -4.98 -9.42 -3.07
CA ASP A 86 -4.85 -10.20 -4.28
C ASP A 86 -4.49 -9.31 -5.47
N PHE A 87 -3.99 -9.97 -6.51
CA PHE A 87 -3.67 -9.35 -7.79
C PHE A 87 -4.86 -9.55 -8.74
N LEU A 88 -5.39 -8.47 -9.30
CA LEU A 88 -6.53 -8.53 -10.19
C LEU A 88 -6.16 -8.57 -11.66
N GLY A 89 -5.13 -7.84 -12.06
CA GLY A 89 -4.70 -7.80 -13.43
C GLY A 89 -3.58 -6.82 -13.72
N LYS A 90 -3.00 -6.93 -14.90
CA LYS A 90 -1.91 -6.08 -15.36
C LYS A 90 -2.18 -5.64 -16.79
N GLY A 91 -1.96 -4.36 -17.06
CA GLY A 91 -2.00 -3.75 -18.37
C GLY A 91 -0.71 -3.03 -18.71
N SER A 92 -0.67 -2.38 -19.89
CA SER A 92 0.50 -1.62 -20.33
C SER A 92 0.80 -0.40 -19.45
N PHE A 93 -0.20 0.10 -18.74
CA PHE A 93 -0.09 1.30 -17.88
C PHE A 93 0.14 0.99 -16.40
N GLY A 94 -0.03 -0.25 -15.96
CA GLY A 94 0.16 -0.63 -14.56
C GLY A 94 -0.61 -1.86 -14.15
N GLN A 95 -0.97 -1.93 -12.86
CA GLN A 95 -1.58 -3.10 -12.24
C GLN A 95 -2.82 -2.72 -11.45
N ALA A 96 -3.76 -3.65 -11.32
CA ALA A 96 -4.92 -3.52 -10.45
C ALA A 96 -4.83 -4.55 -9.32
N LEU A 97 -5.04 -4.11 -8.09
CA LEU A 97 -4.97 -4.92 -6.89
C LEU A 97 -6.29 -4.89 -6.13
N LYS A 98 -6.65 -6.04 -5.55
CA LYS A 98 -7.72 -6.10 -4.56
C LYS A 98 -7.14 -5.77 -3.20
N CYS A 99 -7.69 -4.79 -2.52
CA CYS A 99 -7.21 -4.33 -1.23
C CYS A 99 -8.34 -4.21 -0.22
N LEU A 100 -7.99 -4.36 1.06
CA LEU A 100 -8.86 -3.96 2.16
C LEU A 100 -8.42 -2.57 2.62
N ASP A 101 -9.34 -1.62 2.58
CA ASP A 101 -9.12 -0.29 3.14
C ASP A 101 -9.37 -0.33 4.64
N HIS A 102 -8.30 -0.30 5.41
CA HIS A 102 -8.38 -0.37 6.87
C HIS A 102 -8.93 0.92 7.52
N LYS A 103 -9.05 2.01 6.77
CA LYS A 103 -9.69 3.23 7.25
C LYS A 103 -11.21 3.14 7.21
N THR A 104 -11.76 2.56 6.15
CA THR A 104 -13.22 2.46 5.93
C THR A 104 -13.75 1.05 6.15
N ASN A 105 -12.85 0.06 6.27
CA ASN A 105 -13.15 -1.36 6.36
C ASN A 105 -13.88 -1.91 5.13
N GLU A 106 -13.57 -1.36 3.95
CA GLU A 106 -14.18 -1.75 2.68
C GLU A 106 -13.15 -2.45 1.77
N ILE A 107 -13.61 -3.38 0.95
CA ILE A 107 -12.82 -3.97 -0.13
C ILE A 107 -12.85 -3.02 -1.31
N VAL A 108 -11.67 -2.66 -1.81
CA VAL A 108 -11.52 -1.71 -2.91
C VAL A 108 -10.55 -2.26 -3.96
N ALA A 109 -10.68 -1.78 -5.19
CA ALA A 109 -9.68 -1.98 -6.22
C ALA A 109 -8.74 -0.77 -6.21
N VAL A 110 -7.45 -1.05 -6.16
CA VAL A 110 -6.41 -0.01 -6.23
C VAL A 110 -5.61 -0.22 -7.50
N LYS A 111 -5.55 0.81 -8.32
CA LYS A 111 -4.78 0.79 -9.56
C LYS A 111 -3.43 1.47 -9.32
N ILE A 112 -2.36 0.72 -9.52
CA ILE A 112 -1.00 1.25 -9.42
C ILE A 112 -0.49 1.50 -10.83
N ILE A 113 -0.27 2.77 -11.15
CA ILE A 113 0.18 3.18 -12.48
C ILE A 113 1.68 2.94 -12.60
N LYS A 114 2.10 2.51 -13.78
CA LYS A 114 3.50 2.34 -14.11
C LYS A 114 4.28 3.64 -13.86
N ASN A 115 5.43 3.55 -13.19
CA ASN A 115 6.24 4.71 -12.81
C ASN A 115 7.04 5.25 -14.01
N LYS A 116 6.30 5.81 -14.98
CA LYS A 116 6.84 6.54 -16.13
C LYS A 116 6.11 7.85 -16.26
N GLU A 117 6.80 8.92 -16.62
CA GLU A 117 6.30 10.26 -16.62
C GLU A 117 4.90 10.42 -17.27
N ARG A 118 4.70 9.83 -18.44
CA ARG A 118 3.43 9.92 -19.18
C ARG A 118 2.25 9.27 -18.46
N TYR A 119 2.49 8.33 -17.55
CA TYR A 119 1.44 7.63 -16.80
C TYR A 119 1.19 8.26 -15.43
N GLN A 120 2.20 8.86 -14.82
CA GLN A 120 2.09 9.47 -13.49
C GLN A 120 1.06 10.59 -13.44
N HIS A 121 0.93 11.35 -14.51
CA HIS A 121 -0.05 12.44 -14.59
C HIS A 121 -1.49 11.93 -14.44
N GLN A 122 -1.80 10.73 -14.91
CA GLN A 122 -3.14 10.14 -14.83
C GLN A 122 -3.41 9.42 -13.51
N ALA A 123 -2.39 9.04 -12.77
CA ALA A 123 -2.49 8.18 -11.59
C ALA A 123 -3.48 8.70 -10.54
N GLY A 124 -3.41 9.97 -10.19
CA GLY A 124 -4.29 10.56 -9.18
C GLY A 124 -5.75 10.61 -9.61
N VAL A 125 -6.00 10.88 -10.88
CA VAL A 125 -7.35 10.94 -11.44
C VAL A 125 -7.99 9.56 -11.47
N GLU A 126 -7.27 8.55 -11.96
CA GLU A 126 -7.78 7.18 -12.04
C GLU A 126 -8.06 6.58 -10.68
N LEU A 127 -7.19 6.81 -9.71
CA LEU A 127 -7.39 6.34 -8.35
C LEU A 127 -8.66 6.95 -7.72
N ARG A 128 -8.93 8.23 -7.93
CA ARG A 128 -10.15 8.89 -7.46
C ARG A 128 -11.40 8.29 -8.11
N ILE A 129 -11.37 8.00 -9.41
CA ILE A 129 -12.49 7.40 -10.13
C ILE A 129 -12.79 6.02 -9.56
N LEU A 130 -11.79 5.17 -9.35
CA LEU A 130 -11.97 3.83 -8.79
C LEU A 130 -12.58 3.89 -7.37
N GLN A 131 -12.11 4.78 -6.52
CA GLN A 131 -12.66 4.96 -5.19
C GLN A 131 -14.10 5.44 -5.21
N HIS A 132 -14.43 6.36 -6.12
CA HIS A 132 -15.79 6.89 -6.28
C HIS A 132 -16.76 5.80 -6.73
N LEU A 133 -16.38 4.99 -7.73
CA LEU A 133 -17.20 3.88 -8.20
C LEU A 133 -17.42 2.83 -7.11
N GLN A 134 -16.41 2.53 -6.31
CA GLN A 134 -16.54 1.60 -5.19
C GLN A 134 -17.53 2.09 -4.14
N LYS A 135 -17.57 3.38 -3.87
CA LYS A 135 -18.53 3.97 -2.94
C LYS A 135 -19.97 3.90 -3.45
N GLN A 136 -20.16 4.01 -4.77
CA GLN A 136 -21.48 3.92 -5.41
C GLN A 136 -21.99 2.49 -5.53
N ASP A 137 -21.10 1.52 -5.54
CA ASP A 137 -21.40 0.09 -5.65
C ASP A 137 -20.69 -0.69 -4.54
N PRO A 138 -21.02 -0.44 -3.26
CA PRO A 138 -20.31 -1.04 -2.12
C PRO A 138 -20.43 -2.57 -2.06
N ASP A 139 -21.47 -3.15 -2.64
CA ASP A 139 -21.70 -4.58 -2.69
C ASP A 139 -21.14 -5.23 -3.94
N ASP A 140 -20.43 -4.47 -4.76
CA ASP A 140 -19.84 -4.90 -6.03
C ASP A 140 -20.85 -5.60 -6.97
N GLN A 141 -22.07 -5.10 -6.97
CA GLN A 141 -23.18 -5.69 -7.75
C GLN A 141 -22.99 -5.51 -9.26
N ASN A 142 -22.29 -4.45 -9.67
CA ASN A 142 -22.05 -4.09 -11.05
C ASN A 142 -20.66 -4.48 -11.54
N ASN A 143 -19.83 -5.14 -10.70
CA ASN A 143 -18.44 -5.51 -11.01
C ASN A 143 -17.60 -4.32 -11.48
N ILE A 144 -17.71 -3.19 -10.80
CA ILE A 144 -16.94 -1.99 -11.12
C ILE A 144 -15.54 -2.12 -10.49
N ILE A 145 -14.53 -2.12 -11.33
CA ILE A 145 -13.13 -2.17 -10.92
C ILE A 145 -12.38 -0.96 -11.47
#